data_a953a9a67b124911ebf9506a55eec166
#
_entry.id   a953a9a67b124911ebf9506a55eec166
#
_cell.length_a   1.000
_cell.length_b   1.000
_cell.length_c   1.000
_cell.angle_alpha   90.00
_cell.angle_beta   90.00
_cell.angle_gamma   90.00
#
_symmetry.space_group_name_H-M   'P 1'
#
loop_
_entity.id
_entity.type
_entity.pdbx_description
1 polymer ?
#
loop_
_entity_poly.entity_id
_entity_poly.type
_entity_poly.pdbx_seq_one_letter_code
_entity_poly.pdbx_strand_id
1 'polypeptide(L)'
;MASLQLYGIPNCATVKKARAWLDEHHIAHEFINFKTQAPTRDWLSGCLKQIPLDTLLNKRGTTWRKLTPEQQAQANSEAGAIALMMAPPSVIKRPVLVCGGKITVGFDADAYAALFQAAS
;
A
#
# COMPACT_ATOMS: atom_id res chain seq x y z
N MET A 1 -2.31 -12.35 18.96
CA MET A 1 -3.29 -11.95 17.95
C MET A 1 -2.58 -11.27 16.78
N ALA A 2 -2.98 -11.61 15.59
CA ALA A 2 -2.40 -10.98 14.41
C ALA A 2 -2.78 -9.51 14.37
N SER A 3 -1.79 -8.65 14.17
CA SER A 3 -2.01 -7.23 13.94
C SER A 3 -2.38 -7.03 12.48
N LEU A 4 -3.51 -6.38 12.22
CA LEU A 4 -3.98 -6.11 10.87
C LEU A 4 -4.04 -4.61 10.65
N GLN A 5 -3.27 -4.12 9.68
CA GLN A 5 -3.17 -2.70 9.38
C GLN A 5 -3.43 -2.48 7.91
N LEU A 6 -4.27 -1.50 7.60
CA LEU A 6 -4.59 -1.11 6.23
C LEU A 6 -4.07 0.31 6.00
N TYR A 7 -3.15 0.45 5.07
CA TYR A 7 -2.51 1.74 4.77
C TYR A 7 -3.08 2.33 3.50
N GLY A 8 -3.38 3.60 3.53
CA GLY A 8 -3.90 4.29 2.35
C GLY A 8 -4.34 5.70 2.65
N ILE A 9 -5.25 6.21 1.82
CA ILE A 9 -5.87 7.53 2.03
C ILE A 9 -7.37 7.36 2.03
N PRO A 10 -8.11 8.16 2.85
CA PRO A 10 -9.54 7.91 3.02
C PRO A 10 -10.39 8.21 1.78
N ASN A 11 -9.91 9.06 0.88
CA ASN A 11 -10.67 9.44 -0.32
C ASN A 11 -10.30 8.63 -1.57
N CYS A 12 -9.70 7.46 -1.40
CA CYS A 12 -9.40 6.56 -2.50
C CYS A 12 -10.50 5.51 -2.63
N ALA A 13 -11.07 5.35 -3.82
CA ALA A 13 -12.17 4.41 -4.05
C ALA A 13 -11.77 2.96 -3.72
N THR A 14 -10.56 2.56 -4.10
CA THR A 14 -10.06 1.22 -3.83
C THR A 14 -9.88 0.99 -2.33
N VAL A 15 -9.40 1.99 -1.61
CA VAL A 15 -9.25 1.92 -0.15
C VAL A 15 -10.62 1.79 0.51
N LYS A 16 -11.60 2.55 0.04
CA LYS A 16 -12.97 2.46 0.58
C LYS A 16 -13.56 1.07 0.38
N LYS A 17 -13.33 0.47 -0.78
CA LYS A 17 -13.79 -0.89 -1.05
C LYS A 17 -13.14 -1.91 -0.12
N ALA A 18 -11.83 -1.78 0.11
CA ALA A 18 -11.11 -2.67 1.01
C ALA A 18 -11.62 -2.57 2.44
N ARG A 19 -11.83 -1.34 2.92
CA ARG A 19 -12.35 -1.11 4.27
C ARG A 19 -13.75 -1.69 4.43
N ALA A 20 -14.61 -1.47 3.43
CA ALA A 20 -15.98 -2.00 3.46
C ALA A 20 -15.96 -3.52 3.52
N TRP A 21 -15.09 -4.15 2.73
CA TRP A 21 -14.98 -5.61 2.72
C TRP A 21 -14.57 -6.15 4.09
N LEU A 22 -13.57 -5.50 4.71
CA LEU A 22 -13.11 -5.92 6.04
C LEU A 22 -14.21 -5.74 7.10
N ASP A 23 -14.96 -4.63 7.03
CA ASP A 23 -16.05 -4.38 7.96
C ASP A 23 -17.19 -5.38 7.76
N GLU A 24 -17.55 -5.70 6.52
CA GLU A 24 -18.60 -6.66 6.21
C GLU A 24 -18.26 -8.06 6.71
N HIS A 25 -16.98 -8.40 6.74
CA HIS A 25 -16.52 -9.72 7.20
C HIS A 25 -16.14 -9.69 8.68
N HIS A 26 -16.44 -8.59 9.39
CA HIS A 26 -16.19 -8.43 10.82
C HIS A 26 -14.72 -8.64 11.19
N ILE A 27 -13.82 -8.16 10.32
CA ILE A 27 -12.37 -8.28 10.52
C ILE A 27 -11.87 -6.97 11.09
N ALA A 28 -11.46 -6.99 12.35
CA ALA A 28 -10.91 -5.81 13.02
C ALA A 28 -9.58 -5.42 12.38
N HIS A 29 -9.40 -4.13 12.14
CA HIS A 29 -8.16 -3.62 11.53
C HIS A 29 -7.94 -2.18 11.94
N GLU A 30 -6.69 -1.74 11.83
CA GLU A 30 -6.30 -0.35 12.04
C GLU A 30 -6.08 0.30 10.69
N PHE A 31 -6.75 1.44 10.44
CA PHE A 31 -6.52 2.20 9.21
C PHE A 31 -5.47 3.26 9.46
N ILE A 32 -4.41 3.25 8.64
CA ILE A 32 -3.32 4.22 8.75
C ILE A 32 -3.36 5.11 7.51
N ASN A 33 -3.58 6.40 7.78
CA ASN A 33 -3.76 7.41 6.73
C ASN A 33 -2.41 8.01 6.36
N PHE A 34 -1.97 7.78 5.11
CA PHE A 34 -0.70 8.31 4.63
C PHE A 34 -0.64 9.83 4.64
N LYS A 35 -1.78 10.52 4.63
CA LYS A 35 -1.78 11.99 4.68
C LYS A 35 -1.35 12.51 6.04
N THR A 36 -1.59 11.76 7.10
CA THR A 36 -1.23 12.15 8.47
C THR A 36 -0.04 11.38 9.00
N GLN A 37 0.22 10.19 8.45
CA GLN A 37 1.33 9.32 8.85
C GLN A 37 2.06 8.86 7.59
N ALA A 38 2.99 9.69 7.13
CA ALA A 38 3.76 9.37 5.92
C ALA A 38 4.57 8.09 6.11
N PRO A 39 4.73 7.28 5.07
CA PRO A 39 5.52 6.05 5.18
C PRO A 39 6.98 6.38 5.46
N THR A 40 7.62 5.52 6.24
CA THR A 40 9.04 5.65 6.56
C THR A 40 9.88 4.83 5.58
N ARG A 41 11.17 5.17 5.51
CA ARG A 41 12.12 4.41 4.70
C ARG A 41 12.16 2.94 5.13
N ASP A 42 12.22 2.69 6.43
CA ASP A 42 12.30 1.33 6.97
C ASP A 42 11.05 0.52 6.63
N TRP A 43 9.87 1.15 6.73
CA TRP A 43 8.62 0.47 6.39
C TRP A 43 8.59 0.10 4.91
N LEU A 44 8.99 1.04 4.04
CA LEU A 44 9.02 0.79 2.60
C LEU A 44 10.03 -0.29 2.23
N SER A 45 11.21 -0.28 2.86
CA SER A 45 12.20 -1.33 2.65
C SER A 45 11.64 -2.69 3.05
N GLY A 46 10.89 -2.75 4.15
CA GLY A 46 10.23 -3.98 4.58
C GLY A 46 9.20 -4.47 3.56
N CYS A 47 8.42 -3.54 3.01
CA CYS A 47 7.45 -3.89 1.95
C CYS A 47 8.15 -4.48 0.73
N LEU A 48 9.28 -3.92 0.34
CA LEU A 48 9.99 -4.35 -0.86
C LEU A 48 10.64 -5.72 -0.71
N LYS A 49 10.74 -6.25 0.50
CA LYS A 49 11.18 -7.63 0.70
C LYS A 49 10.13 -8.64 0.24
N GLN A 50 8.87 -8.24 0.20
CA GLN A 50 7.76 -9.12 -0.20
C GLN A 50 7.10 -8.70 -1.51
N ILE A 51 7.08 -7.40 -1.79
CA ILE A 51 6.35 -6.82 -2.93
C ILE A 51 7.38 -6.26 -3.91
N PRO A 52 7.34 -6.68 -5.19
CA PRO A 52 8.22 -6.09 -6.20
C PRO A 52 8.02 -4.58 -6.32
N LEU A 53 9.11 -3.87 -6.60
CA LEU A 53 9.06 -2.41 -6.71
C LEU A 53 8.01 -1.95 -7.73
N ASP A 54 7.93 -2.61 -8.88
CA ASP A 54 6.98 -2.25 -9.93
C ASP A 54 5.53 -2.46 -9.49
N THR A 55 5.30 -3.29 -8.49
CA THR A 55 3.97 -3.53 -7.94
C THR A 55 3.63 -2.50 -6.86
N LEU A 56 4.59 -2.21 -5.99
CA LEU A 56 4.38 -1.25 -4.89
C LEU A 56 4.28 0.18 -5.42
N LEU A 57 5.11 0.52 -6.40
CA LEU A 57 5.11 1.85 -7.01
C LEU A 57 4.03 1.90 -8.10
N ASN A 58 3.06 2.78 -7.93
CA ASN A 58 1.94 2.89 -8.87
C ASN A 58 2.29 3.83 -10.03
N LYS A 59 2.80 3.28 -11.12
CA LYS A 59 3.16 4.05 -12.31
C LYS A 59 1.95 4.36 -13.21
N ARG A 60 0.79 3.80 -12.89
CA ARG A 60 -0.43 4.01 -13.67
C ARG A 60 -1.31 5.13 -13.12
N GLY A 61 -0.99 5.62 -11.92
CA GLY A 61 -1.79 6.63 -11.26
C GLY A 61 -1.53 8.03 -11.79
N THR A 62 -2.46 8.93 -11.47
CA THR A 62 -2.37 10.34 -11.88
C THR A 62 -1.15 11.03 -11.27
N THR A 63 -0.82 10.69 -10.02
CA THR A 63 0.31 11.30 -9.33
C THR A 63 1.63 11.01 -10.06
N TRP A 64 1.83 9.76 -10.48
CA TRP A 64 3.02 9.39 -11.24
C TRP A 64 3.13 10.20 -12.54
N ARG A 65 2.01 10.32 -13.25
CA ARG A 65 1.98 11.02 -14.54
C ARG A 65 2.31 12.50 -14.40
N LYS A 66 2.04 13.09 -13.24
CA LYS A 66 2.31 14.50 -12.98
C LYS A 66 3.74 14.77 -12.57
N LEU A 67 4.52 13.72 -12.29
CA LEU A 67 5.91 13.87 -11.92
C LEU A 67 6.74 14.28 -13.13
N THR A 68 7.80 15.07 -12.89
CA THR A 68 8.73 15.44 -13.95
C THR A 68 9.51 14.20 -14.40
N PRO A 69 10.09 14.21 -15.63
CA PRO A 69 10.94 13.10 -16.06
C PRO A 69 12.10 12.84 -15.10
N GLU A 70 12.64 13.88 -14.46
CA GLU A 70 13.72 13.74 -13.49
C GLU A 70 13.23 13.00 -12.24
N GLN A 71 12.04 13.34 -11.76
CA GLN A 71 11.44 12.66 -10.61
C GLN A 71 11.14 11.19 -10.94
N GLN A 72 10.60 10.93 -12.12
CA GLN A 72 10.32 9.55 -12.55
C GLN A 72 11.60 8.73 -12.65
N ALA A 73 12.70 9.35 -13.08
CA ALA A 73 13.99 8.67 -13.19
C ALA A 73 14.54 8.23 -11.83
N GLN A 74 14.13 8.88 -10.74
CA GLN A 74 14.53 8.44 -9.40
C GLN A 74 14.11 7.01 -9.10
N ALA A 75 13.02 6.55 -9.73
CA ALA A 75 12.52 5.19 -9.54
C ALA A 75 13.39 4.11 -10.19
N ASN A 76 14.43 4.49 -10.91
CA ASN A 76 15.37 3.54 -11.52
C ASN A 76 16.26 2.86 -10.48
N SER A 77 16.33 3.38 -9.26
CA SER A 77 17.01 2.73 -8.15
C SER A 77 16.04 2.53 -7.00
N GLU A 78 16.30 1.52 -6.17
CA GLU A 78 15.44 1.24 -5.02
C GLU A 78 15.45 2.42 -4.03
N ALA A 79 16.62 2.96 -3.74
CA ALA A 79 16.74 4.09 -2.81
C ALA A 79 16.00 5.33 -3.33
N GLY A 80 16.10 5.60 -4.63
CA GLY A 80 15.39 6.71 -5.26
C GLY A 80 13.90 6.50 -5.27
N ALA A 81 13.45 5.28 -5.53
CA ALA A 81 12.03 4.94 -5.51
C ALA A 81 11.44 5.09 -4.11
N ILE A 82 12.18 4.66 -3.08
CA ILE A 82 11.75 4.82 -1.70
C ILE A 82 11.60 6.31 -1.36
N ALA A 83 12.59 7.12 -1.72
CA ALA A 83 12.52 8.56 -1.48
C ALA A 83 11.31 9.19 -2.17
N LEU A 84 11.02 8.75 -3.39
CA LEU A 84 9.89 9.22 -4.16
C LEU A 84 8.56 8.85 -3.49
N MET A 85 8.46 7.63 -2.98
CA MET A 85 7.25 7.16 -2.30
C MET A 85 7.03 7.83 -0.95
N MET A 86 8.10 8.29 -0.29
CA MET A 86 7.99 9.00 0.98
C MET A 86 7.48 10.43 0.78
N ALA A 87 7.90 11.10 -0.28
CA ALA A 87 7.54 12.50 -0.52
C ALA A 87 6.09 12.64 -0.99
N PRO A 88 5.66 12.06 -2.15
CA PRO A 88 4.24 11.98 -2.51
C PRO A 88 3.74 10.56 -2.26
N PRO A 89 3.21 10.25 -1.06
CA PRO A 89 2.76 8.88 -0.78
C PRO A 89 1.72 8.35 -1.75
N SER A 90 1.10 9.22 -2.54
CA SER A 90 0.10 8.80 -3.51
C SER A 90 0.66 8.03 -4.70
N VAL A 91 1.98 7.95 -4.86
CA VAL A 91 2.56 7.06 -5.88
C VAL A 91 2.66 5.61 -5.41
N ILE A 92 2.34 5.34 -4.14
CA ILE A 92 2.29 3.97 -3.62
C ILE A 92 0.97 3.33 -4.05
N LYS A 93 1.02 2.08 -4.48
CA LYS A 93 -0.18 1.32 -4.80
C LYS A 93 -1.01 1.14 -3.52
N ARG A 94 -2.25 1.61 -3.51
CA ARG A 94 -3.14 1.59 -2.35
C ARG A 94 -4.30 0.63 -2.56
N PRO A 95 -4.81 0.03 -1.49
CA PRO A 95 -4.27 0.02 -0.14
C PRO A 95 -3.11 -0.96 0.02
N VAL A 96 -2.32 -0.77 1.06
CA VAL A 96 -1.32 -1.76 1.48
C VAL A 96 -1.86 -2.42 2.73
N LEU A 97 -2.03 -3.74 2.68
CA LEU A 97 -2.54 -4.51 3.81
C LEU A 97 -1.40 -5.27 4.45
N VAL A 98 -1.21 -5.06 5.75
CA VAL A 98 -0.22 -5.81 6.54
C VAL A 98 -0.97 -6.70 7.52
N CYS A 99 -0.83 -8.00 7.33
CA CYS A 99 -1.52 -9.00 8.14
C CYS A 99 -0.50 -9.97 8.73
N GLY A 100 -0.12 -9.72 10.00
CA GLY A 100 0.76 -10.64 10.70
C GLY A 100 2.09 -10.90 10.00
N GLY A 101 2.67 -9.88 9.39
CA GLY A 101 3.93 -10.02 8.66
C GLY A 101 3.78 -10.25 7.16
N LYS A 102 2.59 -10.60 6.70
CA LYS A 102 2.35 -10.73 5.26
C LYS A 102 1.81 -9.41 4.72
N ILE A 103 2.36 -8.98 3.57
CA ILE A 103 2.03 -7.69 2.96
C ILE A 103 1.42 -7.94 1.58
N THR A 104 0.29 -7.27 1.30
CA THR A 104 -0.34 -7.29 -0.01
C THR A 104 -0.65 -5.86 -0.43
N VAL A 105 -0.78 -5.61 -1.73
CA VAL A 105 -1.11 -4.29 -2.27
C VAL A 105 -2.32 -4.38 -3.19
N GLY A 106 -3.09 -3.29 -3.24
CA GLY A 106 -4.32 -3.25 -4.00
C GLY A 106 -5.44 -3.98 -3.29
N PHE A 107 -6.60 -4.01 -3.91
CA PHE A 107 -7.75 -4.71 -3.34
C PHE A 107 -8.32 -5.68 -4.37
N ASP A 108 -8.47 -6.94 -3.94
CA ASP A 108 -9.17 -7.98 -4.69
C ASP A 108 -9.88 -8.83 -3.64
N ALA A 109 -11.20 -8.89 -3.73
CA ALA A 109 -12.01 -9.59 -2.75
C ALA A 109 -11.62 -11.08 -2.64
N ASP A 110 -11.34 -11.72 -3.77
CA ASP A 110 -10.94 -13.13 -3.77
C ASP A 110 -9.60 -13.33 -3.09
N ALA A 111 -8.64 -12.43 -3.31
CA ALA A 111 -7.34 -12.50 -2.68
C ALA A 111 -7.45 -12.28 -1.17
N TYR A 112 -8.29 -11.33 -0.74
CA TYR A 112 -8.53 -11.08 0.67
C TYR A 112 -9.19 -12.31 1.32
N ALA A 113 -10.18 -12.89 0.66
CA ALA A 113 -10.86 -14.08 1.19
C ALA A 113 -9.87 -15.23 1.38
N ALA A 114 -9.00 -15.47 0.40
CA ALA A 114 -7.99 -16.51 0.50
C ALA A 114 -7.01 -16.24 1.64
N LEU A 115 -6.58 -14.99 1.80
CA LEU A 115 -5.65 -14.60 2.85
C LEU A 115 -6.22 -14.86 4.24
N PHE A 116 -7.47 -14.47 4.46
CA PHE A 116 -8.10 -14.62 5.78
C PHE A 116 -8.56 -16.04 6.05
N GLN A 117 -8.91 -16.82 5.03
CA GLN A 117 -9.19 -18.23 5.20
C GLN A 117 -7.94 -19.01 5.61
N ALA A 118 -6.79 -18.67 5.01
CA ALA A 118 -5.54 -19.34 5.32
C ALA A 118 -5.07 -19.00 6.75
N ALA A 119 -5.49 -17.84 7.28
CA ALA A 119 -5.10 -17.40 8.61
C ALA A 119 -5.99 -17.94 9.74
N SER A 120 -7.12 -18.53 9.39
CA SER A 120 -8.07 -19.01 10.38
C SER A 120 -7.78 -20.41 10.91
#